data_3d0f2133d9f861245c6533b5fc016c8f
#
_entry.id   3d0f2133d9f861245c6533b5fc016c8f
#
_cell.length_a   1.000
_cell.length_b   1.000
_cell.length_c   1.000
_cell.angle_alpha   90.00
_cell.angle_beta   90.00
_cell.angle_gamma   90.00
#
_symmetry.space_group_name_H-M   'P 1'
#
loop_
_entity.id
_entity.type
_entity.pdbx_description
1 polymer ?
#
loop_
_entity_poly.entity_id
_entity_poly.type
_entity_poly.pdbx_seq_one_letter_code
_entity_poly.pdbx_strand_id
1 'polypeptide(L)'
;MRHARVIAVSAVAISILGAAAWAQTRITPLPDNGPIQTASLEIDFSKTQWGDAKAGQAKAAACAACHGADGNASIEMYPRIAGQSERYSAQQMALIATGQRTSGAAVAMVPFVKDLTAQDMRDIGAFFATQKGAAGIADDTAVADGPYKGLKFYEIGQQLYRGGDAARGLPACMACHGPTGAGNPGPAYPHIGGQHASYVSRRLQEYQAGRTGETDKAHFQIMASVASKLTEQEIQALGSYLQGLHDRADDVAAQATATAPIAAP
;
A
#
# COMPACT_ATOMS: atom_id res chain seq x y z
N MET A 1 -5.10 4.84 80.07
CA MET A 1 -5.80 4.80 78.82
C MET A 1 -5.18 5.79 77.84
N ARG A 2 -3.92 5.54 77.34
CA ARG A 2 -3.21 6.49 76.47
C ARG A 2 -2.30 5.80 75.43
N HIS A 3 -2.51 4.53 75.07
CA HIS A 3 -1.64 3.82 74.08
C HIS A 3 -2.36 3.18 72.90
N ALA A 4 -3.66 3.49 72.69
CA ALA A 4 -4.44 2.84 71.61
C ALA A 4 -4.59 3.70 70.32
N ARG A 5 -3.89 4.87 70.21
CA ARG A 5 -4.09 5.75 69.04
C ARG A 5 -2.87 5.87 68.09
N VAL A 6 -1.77 5.17 68.34
CA VAL A 6 -0.55 5.29 67.51
C VAL A 6 -0.40 4.17 66.49
N ILE A 7 -1.17 3.09 66.58
CA ILE A 7 -1.01 1.95 65.65
C ILE A 7 -1.87 2.05 64.38
N ALA A 8 -2.85 2.96 64.33
CA ALA A 8 -3.77 3.08 63.19
C ALA A 8 -3.26 3.94 62.01
N VAL A 9 -2.17 4.72 62.19
CA VAL A 9 -1.67 5.63 61.13
C VAL A 9 -0.56 5.01 60.30
N SER A 10 0.10 3.96 60.79
CA SER A 10 1.22 3.33 60.08
C SER A 10 0.80 2.29 59.05
N ALA A 11 -0.44 1.81 59.07
CA ALA A 11 -0.91 0.80 58.14
C ALA A 11 -1.43 1.34 56.79
N VAL A 12 -1.77 2.65 56.72
CA VAL A 12 -2.30 3.26 55.49
C VAL A 12 -1.19 3.78 54.57
N ALA A 13 0.00 4.09 55.11
CA ALA A 13 1.11 4.63 54.34
C ALA A 13 1.85 3.57 53.50
N ILE A 14 1.74 2.26 53.82
CA ILE A 14 2.43 1.20 53.11
C ILE A 14 1.60 0.70 51.90
N SER A 15 0.29 0.95 51.88
CA SER A 15 -0.58 0.52 50.78
C SER A 15 -0.55 1.43 49.56
N ILE A 16 -0.01 2.62 49.65
CA ILE A 16 0.03 3.59 48.54
C ILE A 16 1.33 3.47 47.72
N LEU A 17 2.39 2.90 48.29
CA LEU A 17 3.67 2.71 47.59
C LEU A 17 3.70 1.43 46.76
N GLY A 18 2.76 0.50 46.94
CA GLY A 18 2.67 -0.73 46.16
C GLY A 18 1.96 -0.60 44.82
N ALA A 19 1.13 0.45 44.63
CA ALA A 19 0.33 0.60 43.40
C ALA A 19 1.02 1.39 42.30
N ALA A 20 2.12 2.08 42.59
CA ALA A 20 2.85 2.84 41.57
C ALA A 20 3.89 2.05 40.76
N ALA A 21 4.14 0.80 41.15
CA ALA A 21 5.15 -0.05 40.48
C ALA A 21 4.61 -0.87 39.32
N TRP A 22 3.31 -0.83 39.01
CA TRP A 22 2.70 -1.68 37.98
C TRP A 22 2.32 -0.93 36.70
N ALA A 23 2.61 0.36 36.58
CA ALA A 23 2.37 1.13 35.37
C ALA A 23 3.65 1.35 34.53
N GLN A 24 4.60 0.43 34.58
CA GLN A 24 5.62 0.36 33.55
C GLN A 24 5.00 -0.37 32.36
N THR A 25 4.41 0.43 31.48
CA THR A 25 4.11 -0.03 30.12
C THR A 25 5.38 -0.66 29.57
N ARG A 26 5.40 -1.98 29.43
CA ARG A 26 6.45 -2.63 28.64
C ARG A 26 6.27 -2.12 27.22
N ILE A 27 7.02 -1.09 26.86
CA ILE A 27 7.21 -0.74 25.47
C ILE A 27 7.93 -1.94 24.88
N THR A 28 7.17 -2.77 24.17
CA THR A 28 7.79 -3.80 23.34
C THR A 28 8.69 -3.02 22.37
N PRO A 29 10.00 -3.27 22.36
CA PRO A 29 10.87 -2.63 21.39
C PRO A 29 10.24 -2.88 20.00
N LEU A 30 10.09 -1.80 19.23
CA LEU A 30 9.77 -1.96 17.81
C LEU A 30 10.79 -2.93 17.22
N PRO A 31 10.36 -3.85 16.35
CA PRO A 31 11.30 -4.72 15.65
C PRO A 31 12.39 -3.85 15.06
N ASP A 32 13.62 -4.34 15.15
CA ASP A 32 14.81 -3.64 14.73
C ASP A 32 14.59 -2.95 13.38
N ASN A 33 14.62 -1.62 13.40
CA ASN A 33 14.52 -0.80 12.20
C ASN A 33 15.86 -0.77 11.43
N GLY A 34 16.67 -1.81 11.55
CA GLY A 34 17.83 -2.00 10.68
C GLY A 34 17.41 -1.78 9.22
N PRO A 35 18.26 -1.20 8.37
CA PRO A 35 17.94 -1.04 6.95
C PRO A 35 17.48 -2.39 6.42
N ILE A 36 16.29 -2.45 5.83
CA ILE A 36 15.81 -3.66 5.17
C ILE A 36 16.87 -3.99 4.12
N GLN A 37 17.66 -5.04 4.40
CA GLN A 37 18.61 -5.55 3.41
C GLN A 37 17.78 -6.16 2.30
N THR A 38 17.62 -5.40 1.22
CA THR A 38 17.07 -5.95 -0.01
C THR A 38 18.10 -6.97 -0.50
N ALA A 39 17.75 -8.26 -0.48
CA ALA A 39 18.53 -9.27 -1.13
C ALA A 39 18.80 -8.82 -2.57
N SER A 40 19.99 -9.10 -3.08
CA SER A 40 20.31 -8.76 -4.46
C SER A 40 19.33 -9.46 -5.37
N LEU A 41 18.46 -8.70 -6.02
CA LEU A 41 17.79 -9.16 -7.22
C LEU A 41 18.91 -9.67 -8.17
N GLU A 42 18.65 -10.71 -8.92
CA GLU A 42 19.57 -11.13 -10.01
C GLU A 42 19.88 -9.96 -10.95
N ILE A 43 19.02 -8.96 -10.98
CA ILE A 43 19.23 -7.69 -11.66
C ILE A 43 19.81 -6.68 -10.67
N ASP A 44 21.07 -6.30 -10.92
CA ASP A 44 21.84 -5.39 -10.07
C ASP A 44 21.49 -3.92 -10.38
N PHE A 45 20.79 -3.28 -9.45
CA PHE A 45 20.49 -1.85 -9.51
C PHE A 45 21.60 -0.96 -8.92
N SER A 46 22.65 -1.50 -8.31
CA SER A 46 23.68 -0.71 -7.61
C SER A 46 24.47 0.20 -8.55
N LYS A 47 24.56 -0.17 -9.82
CA LYS A 47 25.29 0.56 -10.88
C LYS A 47 24.41 1.46 -11.73
N THR A 48 23.13 1.58 -11.41
CA THR A 48 22.21 2.42 -12.15
C THR A 48 22.22 3.86 -11.65
N GLN A 49 21.82 4.78 -12.51
CA GLN A 49 21.45 6.16 -12.15
C GLN A 49 19.95 6.22 -11.81
N TRP A 50 19.49 7.33 -11.25
CA TRP A 50 18.05 7.61 -11.21
C TRP A 50 17.49 7.58 -12.63
N GLY A 51 16.25 7.06 -12.77
CA GLY A 51 15.65 6.90 -14.09
C GLY A 51 15.41 8.23 -14.80
N ASP A 52 15.64 8.23 -16.11
CA ASP A 52 15.32 9.33 -17.01
C ASP A 52 13.92 9.11 -17.59
N ALA A 53 12.95 9.93 -17.18
CA ALA A 53 11.56 9.83 -17.63
C ALA A 53 11.41 9.99 -19.16
N LYS A 54 12.25 10.80 -19.81
CA LYS A 54 12.21 10.99 -21.26
C LYS A 54 12.72 9.75 -22.00
N ALA A 55 13.81 9.14 -21.52
CA ALA A 55 14.30 7.87 -22.03
C ALA A 55 13.27 6.75 -21.78
N GLY A 56 12.64 6.77 -20.60
CA GLY A 56 11.60 5.84 -20.21
C GLY A 56 10.36 5.89 -21.09
N GLN A 57 9.93 7.07 -21.51
CA GLN A 57 8.78 7.25 -22.41
C GLN A 57 8.92 6.45 -23.71
N ALA A 58 10.09 6.52 -24.34
CA ALA A 58 10.34 5.77 -25.57
C ALA A 58 10.32 4.26 -25.33
N LYS A 59 10.86 3.78 -24.20
CA LYS A 59 10.93 2.37 -23.83
C LYS A 59 9.57 1.81 -23.37
N ALA A 60 8.70 2.67 -22.80
CA ALA A 60 7.39 2.29 -22.29
C ALA A 60 6.33 2.03 -23.37
N ALA A 61 6.63 2.26 -24.67
CA ALA A 61 5.66 2.10 -25.74
C ALA A 61 5.01 0.70 -25.76
N ALA A 62 5.77 -0.37 -25.48
CA ALA A 62 5.25 -1.73 -25.42
C ALA A 62 4.29 -1.95 -24.23
N CYS A 63 4.41 -1.16 -23.16
CA CYS A 63 3.57 -1.26 -21.96
C CYS A 63 2.16 -0.70 -22.21
N ALA A 64 2.04 0.25 -23.14
CA ALA A 64 0.83 1.01 -23.43
C ALA A 64 -0.35 0.14 -23.85
N ALA A 65 -0.08 -0.98 -24.51
CA ALA A 65 -1.12 -1.90 -25.01
C ALA A 65 -2.02 -2.45 -23.88
N CYS A 66 -1.46 -2.64 -22.67
CA CYS A 66 -2.16 -3.18 -21.51
C CYS A 66 -2.41 -2.12 -20.44
N HIS A 67 -1.42 -1.24 -20.20
CA HIS A 67 -1.46 -0.29 -19.09
C HIS A 67 -1.94 1.11 -19.50
N GLY A 68 -2.20 1.36 -20.80
CA GLY A 68 -2.46 2.71 -21.30
C GLY A 68 -1.17 3.48 -21.54
N ALA A 69 -1.20 4.46 -22.45
CA ALA A 69 -0.02 5.25 -22.81
C ALA A 69 0.51 6.09 -21.63
N ASP A 70 -0.38 6.49 -20.74
CA ASP A 70 -0.11 7.26 -19.52
C ASP A 70 -0.08 6.36 -18.25
N GLY A 71 -0.23 5.05 -18.40
CA GLY A 71 -0.28 4.12 -17.27
C GLY A 71 -1.63 4.01 -16.57
N ASN A 72 -2.69 4.64 -17.10
CA ASN A 72 -4.05 4.51 -16.58
C ASN A 72 -4.82 3.44 -17.35
N ALA A 73 -4.57 2.18 -17.04
CA ALA A 73 -5.28 1.06 -17.64
C ALA A 73 -6.79 1.22 -17.51
N SER A 74 -7.54 1.08 -18.62
CA SER A 74 -9.00 1.09 -18.64
C SER A 74 -9.62 -0.28 -18.35
N ILE A 75 -8.85 -1.35 -18.58
CA ILE A 75 -9.28 -2.73 -18.35
C ILE A 75 -8.80 -3.16 -16.96
N GLU A 76 -9.72 -3.56 -16.09
CA GLU A 76 -9.46 -3.90 -14.69
C GLU A 76 -8.50 -5.09 -14.49
N MET A 77 -8.31 -5.92 -15.52
CA MET A 77 -7.33 -7.01 -15.47
C MET A 77 -5.90 -6.48 -15.31
N TYR A 78 -5.60 -5.33 -15.88
CA TYR A 78 -4.29 -4.70 -15.87
C TYR A 78 -4.23 -3.61 -14.79
N PRO A 79 -3.20 -3.56 -13.96
CA PRO A 79 -3.09 -2.52 -12.95
C PRO A 79 -2.82 -1.15 -13.57
N ARG A 80 -3.33 -0.11 -12.95
CA ARG A 80 -2.88 1.25 -13.18
C ARG A 80 -1.47 1.39 -12.61
N ILE A 81 -0.56 1.95 -13.42
CA ILE A 81 0.85 2.18 -13.07
C ILE A 81 1.26 3.65 -13.14
N ALA A 82 0.33 4.53 -13.53
CA ALA A 82 0.49 5.98 -13.45
C ALA A 82 0.72 6.43 -12.00
N GLY A 83 1.66 7.34 -11.77
CA GLY A 83 2.02 7.83 -10.44
C GLY A 83 2.77 6.83 -9.56
N GLN A 84 3.05 5.63 -10.07
CA GLN A 84 3.80 4.63 -9.30
C GLN A 84 5.27 5.01 -9.19
N SER A 85 5.86 4.82 -8.01
CA SER A 85 7.27 5.18 -7.80
C SER A 85 8.21 4.40 -8.72
N GLU A 86 9.27 5.08 -9.18
CA GLU A 86 10.33 4.49 -10.00
C GLU A 86 10.89 3.20 -9.37
N ARG A 87 11.26 3.26 -8.09
CA ARG A 87 11.86 2.13 -7.38
C ARG A 87 10.95 0.92 -7.34
N TYR A 88 9.69 1.13 -6.99
CA TYR A 88 8.72 0.03 -6.96
C TYR A 88 8.51 -0.57 -8.34
N SER A 89 8.33 0.29 -9.37
CA SER A 89 8.13 -0.17 -10.75
C SER A 89 9.31 -0.98 -11.26
N ALA A 90 10.53 -0.47 -11.07
CA ALA A 90 11.75 -1.16 -11.47
C ALA A 90 11.91 -2.50 -10.75
N GLN A 91 11.68 -2.54 -9.44
CA GLN A 91 11.73 -3.77 -8.65
C GLN A 91 10.70 -4.80 -9.13
N GLN A 92 9.46 -4.37 -9.41
CA GLN A 92 8.44 -5.30 -9.88
C GLN A 92 8.75 -5.87 -11.27
N MET A 93 9.28 -5.06 -12.18
CA MET A 93 9.74 -5.54 -13.48
C MET A 93 10.87 -6.56 -13.33
N ALA A 94 11.83 -6.31 -12.44
CA ALA A 94 12.93 -7.23 -12.15
C ALA A 94 12.43 -8.57 -11.57
N LEU A 95 11.51 -8.53 -10.59
CA LEU A 95 10.91 -9.74 -10.01
C LEU A 95 10.17 -10.57 -11.06
N ILE A 96 9.51 -9.93 -12.01
CA ILE A 96 8.80 -10.61 -13.11
C ILE A 96 9.82 -11.19 -14.12
N ALA A 97 10.82 -10.40 -14.52
CA ALA A 97 11.85 -10.82 -15.46
C ALA A 97 12.63 -12.05 -14.98
N THR A 98 12.91 -12.13 -13.68
CA THR A 98 13.65 -13.22 -13.04
C THR A 98 12.76 -14.39 -12.59
N GLY A 99 11.45 -14.33 -12.86
CA GLY A 99 10.51 -15.38 -12.45
C GLY A 99 10.22 -15.44 -10.95
N GLN A 100 10.63 -14.45 -10.17
CA GLN A 100 10.38 -14.39 -8.74
C GLN A 100 8.95 -13.94 -8.41
N ARG A 101 8.33 -13.16 -9.33
CA ARG A 101 6.92 -12.81 -9.25
C ARG A 101 6.15 -13.46 -10.41
N THR A 102 5.46 -14.55 -10.10
CA THR A 102 4.69 -15.34 -11.08
C THR A 102 3.18 -15.36 -10.77
N SER A 103 2.74 -14.66 -9.72
CA SER A 103 1.35 -14.67 -9.28
C SER A 103 0.43 -13.90 -10.21
N GLY A 104 -0.81 -14.38 -10.35
CA GLY A 104 -1.84 -13.74 -11.17
C GLY A 104 -1.43 -13.64 -12.63
N ALA A 105 -1.68 -12.48 -13.25
CA ALA A 105 -1.34 -12.21 -14.64
C ALA A 105 0.11 -11.73 -14.86
N ALA A 106 0.96 -11.71 -13.83
CA ALA A 106 2.32 -11.19 -13.93
C ALA A 106 3.17 -11.94 -14.97
N VAL A 107 2.95 -13.25 -15.14
CA VAL A 107 3.66 -14.07 -16.14
C VAL A 107 3.47 -13.54 -17.57
N ALA A 108 2.33 -12.93 -17.88
CA ALA A 108 2.08 -12.35 -19.21
C ALA A 108 3.02 -11.16 -19.51
N MET A 109 3.64 -10.56 -18.51
CA MET A 109 4.60 -9.46 -18.69
C MET A 109 6.02 -9.95 -19.03
N VAL A 110 6.36 -11.23 -18.77
CA VAL A 110 7.72 -11.76 -18.96
C VAL A 110 8.31 -11.44 -20.35
N PRO A 111 7.59 -11.62 -21.47
CA PRO A 111 8.13 -11.29 -22.78
C PRO A 111 8.53 -9.83 -22.96
N PHE A 112 7.93 -8.92 -22.20
CA PHE A 112 8.15 -7.47 -22.31
C PHE A 112 9.26 -6.97 -21.40
N VAL A 113 9.59 -7.71 -20.33
CA VAL A 113 10.53 -7.25 -19.30
C VAL A 113 11.83 -8.06 -19.22
N LYS A 114 11.87 -9.28 -19.77
CA LYS A 114 13.00 -10.20 -19.61
C LYS A 114 14.33 -9.71 -20.21
N ASP A 115 14.26 -8.87 -21.23
CA ASP A 115 15.43 -8.35 -21.94
C ASP A 115 15.77 -6.89 -21.55
N LEU A 116 15.02 -6.29 -20.59
CA LEU A 116 15.30 -4.97 -20.10
C LEU A 116 16.52 -4.97 -19.17
N THR A 117 17.38 -3.98 -19.35
CA THR A 117 18.46 -3.73 -18.39
C THR A 117 17.89 -3.10 -17.10
N ALA A 118 18.65 -3.14 -16.02
CA ALA A 118 18.28 -2.47 -14.77
C ALA A 118 18.01 -0.96 -14.97
N GLN A 119 18.80 -0.30 -15.85
CA GLN A 119 18.59 1.11 -16.17
C GLN A 119 17.30 1.33 -16.97
N ASP A 120 16.98 0.45 -17.92
CA ASP A 120 15.72 0.55 -18.67
C ASP A 120 14.50 0.45 -17.74
N MET A 121 14.55 -0.46 -16.78
CA MET A 121 13.50 -0.61 -15.77
C MET A 121 13.32 0.64 -14.92
N ARG A 122 14.43 1.31 -14.57
CA ARG A 122 14.40 2.58 -13.84
C ARG A 122 13.84 3.71 -14.70
N ASP A 123 14.27 3.84 -15.96
CA ASP A 123 13.80 4.85 -16.87
C ASP A 123 12.29 4.73 -17.12
N ILE A 124 11.80 3.51 -17.39
CA ILE A 124 10.37 3.21 -17.54
C ILE A 124 9.61 3.55 -16.25
N GLY A 125 10.15 3.16 -15.09
CA GLY A 125 9.57 3.52 -13.80
C GLY A 125 9.49 5.01 -13.58
N ALA A 126 10.54 5.76 -13.93
CA ALA A 126 10.59 7.22 -13.86
C ALA A 126 9.54 7.89 -14.77
N PHE A 127 9.33 7.35 -15.99
CA PHE A 127 8.30 7.86 -16.88
C PHE A 127 6.90 7.72 -16.25
N PHE A 128 6.53 6.53 -15.78
CA PHE A 128 5.21 6.35 -15.17
C PHE A 128 5.06 7.08 -13.84
N ALA A 129 6.14 7.34 -13.11
CA ALA A 129 6.11 8.17 -11.91
C ALA A 129 5.73 9.63 -12.18
N THR A 130 5.97 10.13 -13.39
CA THR A 130 5.55 11.49 -13.80
C THR A 130 4.10 11.56 -14.28
N GLN A 131 3.45 10.42 -14.50
CA GLN A 131 2.08 10.39 -14.97
C GLN A 131 1.10 10.58 -13.81
N LYS A 132 -0.02 11.27 -14.08
CA LYS A 132 -1.06 11.44 -13.07
C LYS A 132 -1.93 10.19 -12.98
N GLY A 133 -1.99 9.58 -11.80
CA GLY A 133 -2.88 8.45 -11.53
C GLY A 133 -4.34 8.87 -11.56
N ALA A 134 -5.17 8.12 -12.28
CA ALA A 134 -6.62 8.28 -12.27
C ALA A 134 -7.24 7.50 -11.11
N ALA A 135 -8.39 7.97 -10.64
CA ALA A 135 -9.25 7.23 -9.72
C ALA A 135 -10.49 6.69 -10.43
N GLY A 136 -11.06 5.64 -9.87
CA GLY A 136 -12.36 5.12 -10.28
C GLY A 136 -13.45 5.53 -9.29
N ILE A 137 -14.61 4.89 -9.41
CA ILE A 137 -15.73 5.07 -8.52
C ILE A 137 -15.72 3.92 -7.52
N ALA A 138 -15.83 4.24 -6.24
CA ALA A 138 -15.95 3.23 -5.19
C ALA A 138 -17.33 2.58 -5.24
N ASP A 139 -17.39 1.29 -4.89
CA ASP A 139 -18.65 0.56 -4.76
C ASP A 139 -19.41 1.04 -3.51
N ASP A 140 -20.60 1.59 -3.70
CA ASP A 140 -21.48 2.09 -2.64
C ASP A 140 -22.57 1.09 -2.24
N THR A 141 -22.47 -0.14 -2.67
CA THR A 141 -23.37 -1.22 -2.26
C THR A 141 -23.28 -1.44 -0.76
N ALA A 142 -24.43 -1.54 -0.10
CA ALA A 142 -24.50 -1.85 1.32
C ALA A 142 -24.31 -3.35 1.56
N VAL A 143 -23.56 -3.68 2.61
CA VAL A 143 -23.38 -5.05 3.06
C VAL A 143 -24.69 -5.59 3.63
N ALA A 144 -25.15 -6.74 3.11
CA ALA A 144 -26.42 -7.34 3.48
C ALA A 144 -26.39 -8.02 4.85
N ASP A 145 -25.25 -8.67 5.20
CA ASP A 145 -25.14 -9.52 6.37
C ASP A 145 -23.77 -9.42 7.07
N GLY A 146 -23.69 -9.98 8.28
CA GLY A 146 -22.44 -10.05 9.03
C GLY A 146 -22.14 -8.82 9.88
N PRO A 147 -20.88 -8.68 10.35
CA PRO A 147 -20.50 -7.65 11.30
C PRO A 147 -20.57 -6.21 10.73
N TYR A 148 -20.60 -6.08 9.42
CA TYR A 148 -20.63 -4.80 8.70
C TYR A 148 -21.99 -4.51 8.08
N LYS A 149 -23.05 -5.24 8.47
CA LYS A 149 -24.40 -5.07 7.91
C LYS A 149 -24.83 -3.60 7.88
N GLY A 150 -25.27 -3.13 6.72
CA GLY A 150 -25.76 -1.78 6.48
C GLY A 150 -24.68 -0.74 6.15
N LEU A 151 -23.40 -1.05 6.37
CA LEU A 151 -22.31 -0.20 5.90
C LEU A 151 -22.06 -0.45 4.41
N LYS A 152 -21.62 0.57 3.70
CA LYS A 152 -21.19 0.44 2.31
C LYS A 152 -19.77 -0.14 2.25
N PHE A 153 -19.44 -0.85 1.17
CA PHE A 153 -18.11 -1.44 1.00
C PHE A 153 -17.00 -0.40 1.16
N TYR A 154 -17.11 0.76 0.55
CA TYR A 154 -16.08 1.79 0.70
C TYR A 154 -15.95 2.34 2.14
N GLU A 155 -17.03 2.37 2.92
CA GLU A 155 -16.99 2.84 4.31
C GLU A 155 -16.18 1.89 5.20
N ILE A 156 -16.36 0.58 5.01
CA ILE A 156 -15.56 -0.44 5.69
C ILE A 156 -14.10 -0.31 5.28
N GLY A 157 -13.84 -0.21 3.97
CA GLY A 157 -12.50 -0.01 3.43
C GLY A 157 -11.84 1.24 4.00
N GLN A 158 -12.57 2.34 4.12
CA GLN A 158 -12.09 3.59 4.71
C GLN A 158 -11.71 3.41 6.19
N GLN A 159 -12.54 2.74 6.98
CA GLN A 159 -12.25 2.50 8.39
C GLN A 159 -10.97 1.70 8.56
N LEU A 160 -10.81 0.60 7.82
CA LEU A 160 -9.62 -0.25 7.86
C LEU A 160 -8.38 0.48 7.32
N TYR A 161 -8.51 1.19 6.22
CA TYR A 161 -7.39 1.93 5.63
C TYR A 161 -6.84 2.98 6.57
N ARG A 162 -7.71 3.75 7.22
CA ARG A 162 -7.32 4.87 8.08
C ARG A 162 -7.04 4.48 9.52
N GLY A 163 -7.78 3.53 10.06
CA GLY A 163 -7.73 3.15 11.47
C GLY A 163 -7.07 1.80 11.73
N GLY A 164 -7.09 0.89 10.78
CA GLY A 164 -6.75 -0.51 11.02
C GLY A 164 -7.73 -1.18 12.00
N ASP A 165 -7.25 -2.18 12.70
CA ASP A 165 -7.95 -2.84 13.80
C ASP A 165 -6.94 -3.28 14.87
N ALA A 166 -6.80 -2.47 15.92
CA ALA A 166 -5.84 -2.71 16.99
C ALA A 166 -6.10 -4.02 17.74
N ALA A 167 -7.37 -4.42 17.89
CA ALA A 167 -7.73 -5.66 18.60
C ALA A 167 -7.22 -6.89 17.87
N ARG A 168 -7.17 -6.86 16.55
CA ARG A 168 -6.61 -7.93 15.69
C ARG A 168 -5.14 -7.71 15.35
N GLY A 169 -4.54 -6.60 15.80
CA GLY A 169 -3.17 -6.20 15.43
C GLY A 169 -3.05 -5.88 13.93
N LEU A 170 -4.12 -5.41 13.29
CA LEU A 170 -4.13 -4.94 11.91
C LEU A 170 -3.73 -3.45 11.87
N PRO A 171 -2.56 -3.09 11.32
CA PRO A 171 -2.16 -1.70 11.22
C PRO A 171 -3.02 -0.93 10.21
N ALA A 172 -3.14 0.38 10.39
CA ALA A 172 -3.73 1.25 9.39
C ALA A 172 -2.89 1.24 8.10
N CYS A 173 -3.50 0.97 6.96
CA CYS A 173 -2.79 0.90 5.67
C CYS A 173 -2.13 2.24 5.32
N MET A 174 -2.77 3.35 5.70
CA MET A 174 -2.24 4.70 5.47
C MET A 174 -0.90 4.97 6.18
N ALA A 175 -0.54 4.21 7.21
CA ALA A 175 0.73 4.38 7.91
C ALA A 175 1.94 4.12 7.00
N CYS A 176 1.81 3.19 6.04
CA CYS A 176 2.84 2.88 5.06
C CYS A 176 2.55 3.46 3.67
N HIS A 177 1.26 3.44 3.26
CA HIS A 177 0.86 3.87 1.92
C HIS A 177 0.42 5.34 1.82
N GLY A 178 0.46 6.09 2.93
CA GLY A 178 0.07 7.50 2.98
C GLY A 178 -1.45 7.73 2.98
N PRO A 179 -1.90 8.95 3.32
CA PRO A 179 -3.33 9.24 3.49
C PRO A 179 -4.13 9.19 2.19
N THR A 180 -3.50 9.44 1.05
CA THR A 180 -4.10 9.40 -0.30
C THR A 180 -3.73 8.15 -1.08
N GLY A 181 -3.01 7.22 -0.46
CA GLY A 181 -2.52 6.03 -1.14
C GLY A 181 -1.35 6.28 -2.08
N ALA A 182 -0.68 7.42 -1.98
CA ALA A 182 0.44 7.79 -2.86
C ALA A 182 1.70 6.93 -2.67
N GLY A 183 1.74 6.11 -1.62
CA GLY A 183 2.88 5.26 -1.29
C GLY A 183 4.02 6.02 -0.62
N ASN A 184 5.14 5.34 -0.48
CA ASN A 184 6.39 5.92 0.02
C ASN A 184 7.55 5.41 -0.86
N PRO A 185 8.15 6.27 -1.70
CA PRO A 185 9.21 5.85 -2.62
C PRO A 185 10.51 5.45 -1.90
N GLY A 186 10.78 5.95 -0.69
CA GLY A 186 11.96 5.60 0.09
C GLY A 186 12.09 4.09 0.32
N PRO A 187 11.15 3.45 1.04
CA PRO A 187 11.11 2.00 1.22
C PRO A 187 10.44 1.26 0.05
N ALA A 188 10.14 1.91 -1.07
CA ALA A 188 9.42 1.36 -2.22
C ALA A 188 8.01 0.82 -1.89
N TYR A 189 7.31 1.45 -0.95
CA TYR A 189 5.90 1.13 -0.73
C TYR A 189 5.06 1.71 -1.87
N PRO A 190 4.22 0.89 -2.52
CA PRO A 190 3.55 1.29 -3.75
C PRO A 190 2.49 2.36 -3.55
N HIS A 191 2.30 3.15 -4.61
CA HIS A 191 1.08 3.91 -4.84
C HIS A 191 -0.08 2.93 -5.06
N ILE A 192 -1.14 3.06 -4.28
CA ILE A 192 -2.31 2.19 -4.31
C ILE A 192 -3.64 2.95 -4.42
N GLY A 193 -3.62 4.28 -4.29
CA GLY A 193 -4.79 5.11 -4.53
C GLY A 193 -5.22 5.05 -6.00
N GLY A 194 -6.51 5.05 -6.25
CA GLY A 194 -7.07 4.96 -7.59
C GLY A 194 -6.92 3.61 -8.30
N GLN A 195 -6.31 2.60 -7.66
CA GLN A 195 -6.09 1.29 -8.28
C GLN A 195 -7.39 0.51 -8.44
N HIS A 196 -7.52 -0.28 -9.48
CA HIS A 196 -8.67 -1.14 -9.72
C HIS A 196 -8.98 -2.05 -8.54
N ALA A 197 -10.23 -2.07 -8.09
CA ALA A 197 -10.66 -2.87 -6.95
C ALA A 197 -10.34 -4.36 -7.12
N SER A 198 -10.57 -4.90 -8.31
CA SER A 198 -10.26 -6.29 -8.65
C SER A 198 -8.76 -6.61 -8.54
N TYR A 199 -7.89 -5.67 -8.94
CA TYR A 199 -6.44 -5.84 -8.81
C TYR A 199 -6.01 -5.79 -7.33
N VAL A 200 -6.54 -4.83 -6.56
CA VAL A 200 -6.25 -4.73 -5.12
C VAL A 200 -6.67 -6.00 -4.40
N SER A 201 -7.90 -6.47 -4.62
CA SER A 201 -8.43 -7.67 -3.99
C SER A 201 -7.56 -8.89 -4.31
N ARG A 202 -7.23 -9.10 -5.58
CA ARG A 202 -6.34 -10.19 -6.00
C ARG A 202 -4.97 -10.10 -5.33
N ARG A 203 -4.35 -8.92 -5.26
CA ARG A 203 -3.04 -8.76 -4.61
C ARG A 203 -3.10 -9.06 -3.12
N LEU A 204 -4.14 -8.62 -2.41
CA LEU A 204 -4.31 -8.93 -1.00
C LEU A 204 -4.51 -10.43 -0.78
N GLN A 205 -5.28 -11.12 -1.63
CA GLN A 205 -5.45 -12.57 -1.59
C GLN A 205 -4.13 -13.32 -1.87
N GLU A 206 -3.31 -12.85 -2.81
CA GLU A 206 -1.98 -13.40 -3.09
C GLU A 206 -1.06 -13.27 -1.87
N TYR A 207 -1.05 -12.12 -1.20
CA TYR A 207 -0.31 -11.93 0.05
C TYR A 207 -0.87 -12.82 1.18
N GLN A 208 -2.19 -12.91 1.29
CA GLN A 208 -2.84 -13.77 2.29
C GLN A 208 -2.49 -15.24 2.10
N ALA A 209 -2.35 -15.70 0.86
CA ALA A 209 -1.90 -17.04 0.55
C ALA A 209 -0.45 -17.32 0.98
N GLY A 210 0.34 -16.29 1.26
CA GLY A 210 1.68 -16.39 1.85
C GLY A 210 2.74 -17.02 0.94
N ARG A 211 2.45 -17.18 -0.38
CA ARG A 211 3.33 -17.85 -1.33
C ARG A 211 3.98 -16.84 -2.27
N THR A 212 5.30 -16.86 -2.32
CA THR A 212 6.10 -16.02 -3.23
C THR A 212 7.31 -16.79 -3.72
N GLY A 213 7.77 -16.47 -4.93
CA GLY A 213 9.07 -16.90 -5.47
C GLY A 213 10.20 -15.92 -5.18
N GLU A 214 9.93 -14.82 -4.45
CA GLU A 214 10.93 -13.81 -4.15
C GLU A 214 12.05 -14.37 -3.26
N THR A 215 13.30 -14.12 -3.65
CA THR A 215 14.49 -14.49 -2.87
C THR A 215 14.55 -13.64 -1.61
N ASP A 216 14.36 -12.31 -1.76
CA ASP A 216 14.15 -11.41 -0.62
C ASP A 216 12.63 -11.30 -0.35
N LYS A 217 12.22 -11.89 0.75
CA LYS A 217 10.81 -11.93 1.15
C LYS A 217 10.39 -10.77 2.05
N ALA A 218 11.29 -9.84 2.38
CA ALA A 218 11.03 -8.83 3.41
C ALA A 218 9.77 -8.00 3.11
N HIS A 219 9.69 -7.39 1.92
CA HIS A 219 8.50 -6.62 1.53
C HIS A 219 7.26 -7.48 1.38
N PHE A 220 7.40 -8.67 0.81
CA PHE A 220 6.30 -9.61 0.67
C PHE A 220 5.74 -10.00 2.03
N GLN A 221 6.61 -10.32 3.00
CA GLN A 221 6.21 -10.75 4.34
C GLN A 221 5.48 -9.67 5.13
N ILE A 222 5.86 -8.39 4.96
CA ILE A 222 5.12 -7.27 5.55
C ILE A 222 3.65 -7.33 5.11
N MET A 223 3.40 -7.36 3.81
CA MET A 223 2.05 -7.40 3.27
C MET A 223 1.34 -8.73 3.54
N ALA A 224 2.03 -9.85 3.54
CA ALA A 224 1.47 -11.15 3.91
C ALA A 224 0.99 -11.16 5.36
N SER A 225 1.78 -10.59 6.28
CA SER A 225 1.39 -10.44 7.69
C SER A 225 0.16 -9.55 7.87
N VAL A 226 0.03 -8.49 7.09
CA VAL A 226 -1.16 -7.61 7.10
C VAL A 226 -2.36 -8.35 6.51
N ALA A 227 -2.22 -8.92 5.32
CA ALA A 227 -3.31 -9.55 4.58
C ALA A 227 -3.85 -10.81 5.29
N SER A 228 -3.02 -11.55 6.03
CA SER A 228 -3.45 -12.71 6.80
C SER A 228 -4.52 -12.42 7.85
N LYS A 229 -4.69 -11.15 8.23
CA LYS A 229 -5.67 -10.68 9.22
C LYS A 229 -6.99 -10.23 8.62
N LEU A 230 -7.05 -10.12 7.30
CA LEU A 230 -8.23 -9.63 6.58
C LEU A 230 -9.20 -10.78 6.26
N THR A 231 -10.49 -10.50 6.36
CA THR A 231 -11.53 -11.34 5.80
C THR A 231 -11.72 -11.04 4.30
N GLU A 232 -12.37 -11.95 3.58
CA GLU A 232 -12.69 -11.74 2.15
C GLU A 232 -13.53 -10.46 1.93
N GLN A 233 -14.49 -10.22 2.81
CA GLN A 233 -15.34 -9.01 2.75
C GLN A 233 -14.52 -7.74 2.96
N GLU A 234 -13.54 -7.76 3.87
CA GLU A 234 -12.64 -6.63 4.11
C GLU A 234 -11.68 -6.38 2.95
N ILE A 235 -11.22 -7.46 2.30
CA ILE A 235 -10.42 -7.37 1.08
C ILE A 235 -11.20 -6.67 -0.04
N GLN A 236 -12.47 -7.04 -0.26
CA GLN A 236 -13.35 -6.39 -1.23
C GLN A 236 -13.61 -4.93 -0.85
N ALA A 237 -13.84 -4.67 0.43
CA ALA A 237 -14.06 -3.32 0.95
C ALA A 237 -12.84 -2.40 0.75
N LEU A 238 -11.65 -2.91 1.03
CA LEU A 238 -10.40 -2.19 0.76
C LEU A 238 -10.20 -1.94 -0.74
N GLY A 239 -10.52 -2.92 -1.58
CA GLY A 239 -10.49 -2.76 -3.03
C GLY A 239 -11.40 -1.63 -3.50
N SER A 240 -12.65 -1.61 -3.03
CA SER A 240 -13.62 -0.55 -3.32
C SER A 240 -13.12 0.83 -2.89
N TYR A 241 -12.70 0.96 -1.63
CA TYR A 241 -12.22 2.23 -1.10
C TYR A 241 -10.99 2.75 -1.86
N LEU A 242 -10.00 1.88 -2.12
CA LEU A 242 -8.78 2.25 -2.81
C LEU A 242 -9.02 2.66 -4.26
N GLN A 243 -10.01 2.08 -4.93
CA GLN A 243 -10.39 2.47 -6.29
C GLN A 243 -10.84 3.92 -6.37
N GLY A 244 -11.56 4.41 -5.34
CA GLY A 244 -12.02 5.79 -5.26
C GLY A 244 -11.02 6.74 -4.54
N LEU A 245 -9.98 6.21 -3.91
CA LEU A 245 -9.03 7.01 -3.14
C LEU A 245 -8.11 7.82 -4.05
N HIS A 246 -8.12 9.14 -3.90
CA HIS A 246 -7.30 10.07 -4.67
C HIS A 246 -6.92 11.31 -3.84
N ASP A 247 -6.10 12.18 -4.38
CA ASP A 247 -5.79 13.47 -3.76
C ASP A 247 -6.97 14.43 -3.97
N ARG A 248 -7.44 15.06 -2.89
CA ARG A 248 -8.51 16.04 -2.94
C ARG A 248 -8.19 17.26 -3.84
N ALA A 249 -6.91 17.57 -4.02
CA ALA A 249 -6.49 18.63 -4.94
C ALA A 249 -6.95 18.35 -6.38
N ASP A 250 -7.13 17.08 -6.73
CA ASP A 250 -7.61 16.66 -8.06
C ASP A 250 -9.08 17.02 -8.29
N ASP A 251 -9.93 16.96 -7.26
CA ASP A 251 -11.33 17.38 -7.33
C ASP A 251 -11.43 18.89 -7.60
N VAL A 252 -10.62 19.68 -6.92
CA VAL A 252 -10.59 21.14 -7.08
C VAL A 252 -10.15 21.51 -8.50
N ALA A 253 -9.14 20.85 -9.04
CA ALA A 253 -8.66 21.05 -10.39
C ALA A 253 -9.72 20.68 -11.45
N ALA A 254 -10.42 19.56 -11.25
CA ALA A 254 -11.50 19.12 -12.13
C ALA A 254 -12.69 20.10 -12.12
N GLN A 255 -13.08 20.61 -10.96
CA GLN A 255 -14.13 21.62 -10.82
C GLN A 255 -13.76 22.93 -11.49
N ALA A 256 -12.51 23.40 -11.32
CA ALA A 256 -12.02 24.61 -11.96
C ALA A 256 -12.06 24.51 -13.50
N THR A 257 -11.72 23.34 -14.04
CA THR A 257 -11.77 23.08 -15.48
C THR A 257 -13.20 23.04 -16.01
N ALA A 258 -14.13 22.44 -15.24
CA ALA A 258 -15.54 22.33 -15.62
C ALA A 258 -16.28 23.68 -15.59
N THR A 259 -15.80 24.64 -14.79
CA THR A 259 -16.37 26.00 -14.66
C THR A 259 -15.72 27.03 -15.57
N ALA A 260 -14.62 26.67 -16.27
CA ALA A 260 -14.00 27.57 -17.23
C ALA A 260 -14.98 27.90 -18.39
N PRO A 261 -15.14 29.19 -18.77
CA PRO A 261 -15.98 29.54 -19.91
C PRO A 261 -15.48 28.84 -21.17
N ILE A 262 -16.41 28.18 -21.88
CA ILE A 262 -16.10 27.63 -23.21
C ILE A 262 -15.69 28.81 -24.07
N ALA A 263 -14.43 28.82 -24.55
CA ALA A 263 -13.99 29.82 -25.50
C ALA A 263 -14.93 29.77 -26.70
N ALA A 264 -15.61 30.89 -26.99
CA ALA A 264 -16.48 30.98 -28.17
C ALA A 264 -15.64 30.79 -29.43
N PRO A 265 -16.18 30.13 -30.48
CA PRO A 265 -15.48 29.85 -31.72
C PRO A 265 -15.07 31.08 -32.49
#